data_a100d2542f5f5a62b265b304abe4b503
#
_entry.id   a100d2542f5f5a62b265b304abe4b503
#
_cell.length_a   1.000
_cell.length_b   1.000
_cell.length_c   1.000
_cell.angle_alpha   90.00
_cell.angle_beta   90.00
_cell.angle_gamma   90.00
#
_symmetry.space_group_name_H-M   'P 1'
#
loop_
_entity.id
_entity.type
_entity.pdbx_description
1 polymer ?
#
loop_
_entity_poly.entity_id
_entity_poly.type
_entity_poly.pdbx_seq_one_letter_code
_entity_poly.pdbx_strand_id
1 'polypeptide(L)'
;MFDDIDFSPGIITYDGTKFLDQEDIFQVAYRAESYTLDVGWYRRFFKVVVIKNYDWQKPALEKRCTNPDQLHELVKECADFIRKRLETERNN
;
A
#
# COMPACT_ATOMS: atom_id res chain seq x y z
N MET A 1 -3.10 -12.23 5.54
CA MET A 1 -2.90 -11.09 6.46
C MET A 1 -3.78 -9.90 6.10
N PHE A 2 -3.91 -9.60 4.83
CA PHE A 2 -4.73 -8.48 4.36
C PHE A 2 -5.99 -8.92 3.61
N ASP A 3 -6.44 -10.15 3.86
CA ASP A 3 -7.53 -10.77 3.10
C ASP A 3 -8.89 -10.09 3.31
N ASP A 4 -9.06 -9.40 4.43
CA ASP A 4 -10.27 -8.69 4.77
C ASP A 4 -10.28 -7.23 4.29
N ILE A 5 -9.22 -6.79 3.61
CA ILE A 5 -9.12 -5.44 3.08
C ILE A 5 -9.56 -5.44 1.62
N ASP A 6 -10.43 -4.50 1.27
CA ASP A 6 -10.87 -4.33 -0.11
C ASP A 6 -9.89 -3.42 -0.84
N PHE A 7 -9.11 -4.01 -1.75
CA PHE A 7 -8.16 -3.27 -2.57
C PHE A 7 -8.72 -2.87 -3.93
N SER A 8 -9.99 -3.17 -4.22
CA SER A 8 -10.53 -2.81 -5.53
C SER A 8 -10.45 -1.29 -5.78
N PRO A 9 -10.23 -0.85 -7.02
CA PRO A 9 -10.03 -1.64 -8.23
C PRO A 9 -8.58 -2.10 -8.46
N GLY A 10 -7.78 -2.15 -7.42
CA GLY A 10 -6.38 -2.56 -7.51
C GLY A 10 -6.20 -4.05 -7.73
N ILE A 11 -5.03 -4.41 -8.25
CA ILE A 11 -4.63 -5.79 -8.48
C ILE A 11 -3.41 -6.07 -7.60
N ILE A 12 -3.48 -7.12 -6.78
CA ILE A 12 -2.35 -7.55 -5.96
C ILE A 12 -1.28 -8.10 -6.90
N THR A 13 -0.14 -7.43 -6.95
CA THR A 13 0.98 -7.82 -7.82
C THR A 13 2.04 -8.63 -7.08
N TYR A 14 2.05 -8.56 -5.76
CA TYR A 14 2.97 -9.34 -4.94
C TYR A 14 2.36 -9.56 -3.56
N ASP A 15 2.41 -10.80 -3.06
CA ASP A 15 1.98 -11.13 -1.71
C ASP A 15 3.01 -12.06 -1.08
N GLY A 16 3.88 -11.46 -0.27
CA GLY A 16 4.89 -12.17 0.51
C GLY A 16 4.60 -12.14 2.01
N THR A 17 3.32 -12.01 2.39
CA THR A 17 2.91 -11.88 3.81
C THR A 17 3.26 -13.10 4.66
N LYS A 18 3.72 -14.18 4.05
CA LYS A 18 4.23 -15.34 4.77
C LYS A 18 5.49 -15.01 5.58
N PHE A 19 6.29 -14.04 5.11
CA PHE A 19 7.52 -13.60 5.76
C PHE A 19 7.49 -12.08 5.90
N LEU A 20 7.34 -11.59 7.14
CA LEU A 20 7.19 -10.17 7.41
C LEU A 20 8.52 -9.45 7.67
N ASP A 21 9.64 -10.14 7.53
CA ASP A 21 10.96 -9.58 7.79
C ASP A 21 11.73 -9.21 6.51
N GLN A 22 11.02 -9.08 5.39
CA GLN A 22 11.61 -8.78 4.08
C GLN A 22 11.36 -7.33 3.68
N GLU A 23 12.21 -6.79 2.82
CA GLU A 23 12.03 -5.43 2.28
C GLU A 23 10.79 -5.32 1.41
N ASP A 24 10.42 -6.41 0.73
CA ASP A 24 9.20 -6.47 -0.06
C ASP A 24 8.25 -7.47 0.58
N ILE A 25 7.10 -6.99 1.05
CA ILE A 25 6.10 -7.84 1.70
C ILE A 25 4.84 -7.95 0.84
N PHE A 26 4.35 -6.83 0.30
CA PHE A 26 3.05 -6.82 -0.35
C PHE A 26 2.96 -5.62 -1.29
N GLN A 27 2.31 -5.80 -2.45
CA GLN A 27 2.17 -4.70 -3.40
C GLN A 27 0.84 -4.80 -4.16
N VAL A 28 0.19 -3.66 -4.36
CA VAL A 28 -1.05 -3.54 -5.13
C VAL A 28 -0.86 -2.44 -6.16
N ALA A 29 -1.23 -2.71 -7.41
CA ALA A 29 -1.18 -1.74 -8.49
C ALA A 29 -2.59 -1.31 -8.88
N TYR A 30 -2.76 -0.01 -9.14
CA TYR A 30 -4.04 0.60 -9.48
C TYR A 30 -3.95 1.33 -10.83
N ARG A 31 -4.96 1.15 -11.68
CA ARG A 31 -5.09 1.87 -12.96
C ARG A 31 -3.79 1.93 -13.76
N ALA A 32 -3.30 0.77 -14.21
CA ALA A 32 -2.05 0.70 -14.96
C ALA A 32 -0.91 1.38 -14.19
N GLU A 33 -0.91 1.20 -12.87
CA GLU A 33 0.13 1.69 -11.96
C GLU A 33 0.18 3.21 -11.79
N SER A 34 -0.95 3.90 -12.05
CA SER A 34 -1.05 5.32 -11.67
C SER A 34 -0.92 5.51 -10.16
N TYR A 35 -1.29 4.48 -9.38
CA TYR A 35 -1.00 4.38 -7.96
C TYR A 35 -0.45 2.99 -7.65
N THR A 36 0.49 2.94 -6.71
CA THR A 36 1.02 1.68 -6.18
C THR A 36 1.00 1.76 -4.65
N LEU A 37 0.44 0.74 -4.01
CA LEU A 37 0.55 0.58 -2.56
C LEU A 37 1.63 -0.45 -2.32
N ASP A 38 2.64 -0.09 -1.53
CA ASP A 38 3.79 -0.95 -1.26
C ASP A 38 4.04 -1.09 0.23
N VAL A 39 4.27 -2.31 0.69
CA VAL A 39 4.52 -2.64 2.10
C VAL A 39 5.86 -3.34 2.21
N GLY A 40 6.68 -2.89 3.15
CA GLY A 40 7.97 -3.52 3.40
C GLY A 40 8.42 -3.38 4.84
N TRP A 41 9.44 -4.15 5.20
CA TRP A 41 10.10 -4.09 6.50
C TRP A 41 11.51 -3.52 6.30
N TYR A 42 11.85 -2.49 7.07
CA TYR A 42 13.12 -1.79 6.96
C TYR A 42 13.81 -1.77 8.31
N ARG A 43 14.48 -2.86 8.63
CA ARG A 43 15.27 -3.05 9.87
C ARG A 43 14.46 -3.04 11.14
N ARG A 44 13.78 -1.94 11.48
CA ARG A 44 13.10 -1.77 12.76
C ARG A 44 11.64 -1.40 12.65
N PHE A 45 11.13 -1.18 11.44
CA PHE A 45 9.75 -0.76 11.27
C PHE A 45 9.17 -1.26 9.94
N PHE A 46 7.85 -1.38 9.93
CA PHE A 46 7.12 -1.57 8.69
C PHE A 46 6.86 -0.22 8.06
N LYS A 47 6.94 -0.14 6.76
CA LYS A 47 6.62 1.06 6.01
C LYS A 47 5.59 0.74 4.95
N VAL A 48 4.52 1.54 4.89
CA VAL A 48 3.49 1.47 3.86
C VAL A 48 3.55 2.77 3.10
N VAL A 49 3.73 2.68 1.78
CA VAL A 49 3.78 3.87 0.93
C VAL A 49 2.73 3.78 -0.16
N VAL A 50 2.19 4.95 -0.52
CA VAL A 50 1.36 5.12 -1.70
C VAL A 50 2.17 5.94 -2.68
N ILE A 51 2.44 5.35 -3.84
CA ILE A 51 3.26 5.97 -4.89
C ILE A 51 2.31 6.38 -6.02
N LYS A 52 2.45 7.63 -6.48
CA LYS A 52 1.68 8.13 -7.61
C LYS A 52 2.59 8.29 -8.82
N ASN A 53 2.17 7.72 -9.95
CA ASN A 53 2.88 7.84 -11.23
C ASN A 53 4.36 7.47 -11.14
N TYR A 54 4.68 6.38 -10.41
CA TYR A 54 6.06 5.88 -10.26
C TYR A 54 7.03 6.83 -9.56
N ASP A 55 6.53 7.87 -8.89
CA ASP A 55 7.41 8.82 -8.19
C ASP A 55 7.77 8.28 -6.80
N TRP A 56 8.73 7.36 -6.75
CA TRP A 56 9.19 6.73 -5.52
C TRP A 56 9.95 7.66 -4.60
N GLN A 57 10.43 8.79 -5.12
CA GLN A 57 11.17 9.77 -4.32
C GLN A 57 10.23 10.65 -3.50
N LYS A 58 8.99 10.83 -3.96
CA LYS A 58 7.99 11.63 -3.27
C LYS A 58 6.68 10.85 -3.13
N PRO A 59 6.60 9.94 -2.16
CA PRO A 59 5.36 9.21 -1.94
C PRO A 59 4.19 10.15 -1.68
N ALA A 60 3.03 9.83 -2.24
CA ALA A 60 1.80 10.58 -1.97
C ALA A 60 1.37 10.41 -0.51
N LEU A 61 1.72 9.27 0.09
CA LEU A 61 1.46 8.98 1.49
C LEU A 61 2.49 7.97 1.97
N GLU A 62 2.99 8.17 3.18
CA GLU A 62 3.90 7.21 3.81
C GLU A 62 3.52 7.06 5.28
N LYS A 63 3.40 5.81 5.72
CA LYS A 63 3.08 5.50 7.11
C LYS A 63 4.01 4.42 7.62
N ARG A 64 4.31 4.46 8.92
CA ARG A 64 5.23 3.52 9.57
C ARG A 64 4.64 2.97 10.86
N CYS A 65 4.98 1.73 11.18
CA CYS A 65 4.60 1.11 12.45
C CYS A 65 5.59 0.01 12.80
N THR A 66 5.49 -0.51 14.03
CA THR A 66 6.43 -1.52 14.52
C THR A 66 5.79 -2.88 14.75
N ASN A 67 4.46 -3.01 14.68
CA ASN A 67 3.82 -4.30 14.91
C ASN A 67 2.81 -4.64 13.80
N PRO A 68 2.55 -5.95 13.59
CA PRO A 68 1.66 -6.39 12.51
C PRO A 68 0.20 -5.94 12.64
N ASP A 69 -0.31 -5.75 13.86
CA ASP A 69 -1.69 -5.30 14.05
C ASP A 69 -1.86 -3.87 13.54
N GLN A 70 -0.90 -3.00 13.86
CA GLN A 70 -0.90 -1.64 13.33
C GLN A 70 -0.70 -1.65 11.81
N LEU A 71 0.11 -2.57 11.31
CA LEU A 71 0.36 -2.68 9.88
C LEU A 71 -0.95 -2.91 9.12
N HIS A 72 -1.80 -3.80 9.62
CA HIS A 72 -3.10 -4.07 9.01
C HIS A 72 -3.92 -2.78 8.88
N GLU A 73 -3.99 -1.99 9.95
CA GLU A 73 -4.74 -0.74 9.94
C GLU A 73 -4.14 0.28 8.97
N LEU A 74 -2.82 0.38 8.91
CA LEU A 74 -2.15 1.31 8.00
C LEU A 74 -2.37 0.94 6.53
N VAL A 75 -2.34 -0.34 6.22
CA VAL A 75 -2.61 -0.82 4.85
C VAL A 75 -4.05 -0.48 4.46
N LYS A 76 -5.00 -0.69 5.37
CA LYS A 76 -6.40 -0.34 5.13
C LYS A 76 -6.56 1.16 4.88
N GLU A 77 -5.93 1.99 5.70
CA GLU A 77 -5.97 3.45 5.53
C GLU A 77 -5.42 3.87 4.17
N CYS A 78 -4.31 3.26 3.75
CA CYS A 78 -3.70 3.57 2.46
C CYS A 78 -4.57 3.12 1.29
N ALA A 79 -5.20 1.96 1.38
CA ALA A 79 -6.14 1.49 0.37
C ALA A 79 -7.33 2.44 0.25
N ASP A 80 -7.87 2.89 1.37
CA ASP A 80 -8.98 3.85 1.39
C ASP A 80 -8.56 5.20 0.78
N PHE A 81 -7.35 5.64 1.09
CA PHE A 81 -6.79 6.87 0.53
C PHE A 81 -6.75 6.81 -1.00
N ILE A 82 -6.25 5.70 -1.55
CA ILE A 82 -6.17 5.53 -3.01
C ILE A 82 -7.57 5.50 -3.61
N ARG A 83 -8.50 4.77 -3.01
CA ARG A 83 -9.87 4.68 -3.52
C ARG A 83 -10.52 6.05 -3.61
N LYS A 84 -10.35 6.88 -2.58
CA LYS A 84 -10.89 8.23 -2.57
C LYS A 84 -10.25 9.11 -3.64
N ARG A 85 -8.96 8.98 -3.85
CA ARG A 85 -8.26 9.71 -4.91
C ARG A 85 -8.74 9.30 -6.29
N LEU A 86 -8.94 8.01 -6.52
CA LEU A 86 -9.45 7.52 -7.80
C LEU A 86 -10.87 8.02 -8.06
N GLU A 87 -11.72 8.07 -7.04
CA GLU A 87 -13.08 8.61 -7.16
C GLU A 87 -13.04 10.09 -7.53
N THR A 88 -12.20 10.88 -6.87
CA THR A 88 -12.04 12.29 -7.14
C THR A 88 -11.54 12.55 -8.57
N GLU A 89 -10.54 11.81 -9.00
CA GLU A 89 -9.95 11.94 -10.33
C GLU A 89 -10.92 11.52 -11.43
N ARG A 90 -11.76 10.50 -11.13
CA ARG A 90 -12.75 10.03 -12.10
C ARG A 90 -13.86 11.05 -12.35
N ASN A 91 -14.17 11.87 -11.35
CA ASN A 91 -15.23 12.87 -11.42
C ASN A 91 -14.78 14.20 -12.00
N ASN A 92 -13.50 14.32 -12.27
CA ASN A 92 -12.93 15.49 -12.94
C ASN A 92 -12.86 15.22 -14.45
#